data_25e1a0f8da9d9b1b1f0bac78f840d614
#
_entry.id   25e1a0f8da9d9b1b1f0bac78f840d614
#
_cell.length_a   1.000
_cell.length_b   1.000
_cell.length_c   1.000
_cell.angle_alpha   90.00
_cell.angle_beta   90.00
_cell.angle_gamma   90.00
#
_symmetry.space_group_name_H-M   'P 1'
#
loop_
_entity.id
_entity.type
_entity.pdbx_description
1 polymer ?
#
loop_
_entity_poly.entity_id
_entity_poly.type
_entity_poly.pdbx_seq_one_letter_code
_entity_poly.pdbx_strand_id
1 'polypeptide(L)'
;MDPETEARALAPGASGLPNARLERERDRLLVVTSLGWVNPKSRIAYRAGLHSFAIAGASYHRAAVKAGRFTPGSAVRLVREPDNTHDTNAIAVYADTGRRPAGYVPEGQARRLAALLDAGTDLVAVTVRGSAAGSDSVTPHVLVCESRLYEHLTR
;
A
#
# COMPACT_ATOMS: atom_id res chain seq x y z
N MET A 1 -4.61 -10.58 16.24
CA MET A 1 -3.59 -10.06 17.18
C MET A 1 -4.19 -8.83 17.86
N ASP A 2 -4.12 -8.75 19.17
CA ASP A 2 -4.60 -7.57 19.90
C ASP A 2 -3.63 -6.39 19.74
N PRO A 3 -4.10 -5.14 20.00
CA PRO A 3 -3.27 -3.95 19.79
C PRO A 3 -1.98 -3.93 20.59
N GLU A 4 -1.97 -4.46 21.79
CA GLU A 4 -0.78 -4.51 22.64
C GLU A 4 0.27 -5.46 22.06
N THR A 5 -0.14 -6.64 21.65
CA THR A 5 0.73 -7.61 20.99
C THR A 5 1.23 -7.07 19.65
N GLU A 6 0.37 -6.41 18.90
CA GLU A 6 0.73 -5.79 17.62
C GLU A 6 1.78 -4.68 17.80
N ALA A 7 1.63 -3.86 18.84
CA ALA A 7 2.62 -2.82 19.17
C ALA A 7 3.98 -3.44 19.48
N ARG A 8 4.02 -4.56 20.20
CA ARG A 8 5.27 -5.29 20.46
C ARG A 8 5.85 -5.90 19.19
N ALA A 9 4.98 -6.47 18.34
CA ALA A 9 5.40 -7.10 17.10
C ALA A 9 6.07 -6.10 16.15
N LEU A 10 5.60 -4.86 16.13
CA LEU A 10 6.11 -3.79 15.25
C LEU A 10 7.06 -2.82 15.97
N ALA A 11 7.45 -3.12 17.20
CA ALA A 11 8.42 -2.27 17.91
C ALA A 11 9.74 -2.21 17.15
N PRO A 12 10.41 -1.04 17.12
CA PRO A 12 11.70 -0.91 16.44
C PRO A 12 12.75 -1.84 17.05
N GLY A 13 13.49 -2.54 16.20
CA GLY A 13 14.65 -3.31 16.59
C GLY A 13 15.92 -2.46 16.61
N ALA A 14 17.07 -3.13 16.60
CA ALA A 14 18.38 -2.47 16.66
C ALA A 14 18.63 -1.51 15.50
N SER A 15 18.05 -1.77 14.33
CA SER A 15 18.16 -0.91 13.14
C SER A 15 17.23 0.32 13.17
N GLY A 16 16.36 0.42 14.17
CA GLY A 16 15.30 1.42 14.22
C GLY A 16 14.07 1.04 13.40
N LEU A 17 14.08 -0.12 12.74
CA LEU A 17 12.97 -0.65 11.95
C LEU A 17 12.38 -1.89 12.64
N PRO A 18 11.10 -2.19 12.41
CA PRO A 18 10.47 -3.35 13.02
C PRO A 18 11.08 -4.66 12.51
N ASN A 19 11.18 -5.66 13.38
CA ASN A 19 11.64 -6.98 12.96
C ASN A 19 10.49 -7.74 12.30
N ALA A 20 10.22 -7.36 11.07
CA ALA A 20 9.12 -7.87 10.26
C ALA A 20 9.59 -8.19 8.85
N ARG A 21 8.79 -8.95 8.14
CA ARG A 21 9.06 -9.36 6.77
C ARG A 21 7.77 -9.40 5.97
N LEU A 22 7.85 -9.06 4.68
CA LEU A 22 6.77 -9.32 3.74
C LEU A 22 6.91 -10.74 3.21
N GLU A 23 5.85 -11.51 3.30
CA GLU A 23 5.80 -12.88 2.78
C GLU A 23 4.58 -13.04 1.89
N ARG A 24 4.77 -13.72 0.77
CA ARG A 24 3.67 -14.08 -0.12
C ARG A 24 3.03 -15.37 0.36
N GLU A 25 1.71 -15.32 0.55
CA GLU A 25 0.92 -16.50 0.84
C GLU A 25 -0.29 -16.53 -0.09
N ARG A 26 -0.30 -17.47 -1.04
CA ARG A 26 -1.35 -17.64 -2.04
C ARG A 26 -1.59 -16.33 -2.82
N ASP A 27 -2.71 -15.65 -2.53
CA ASP A 27 -3.21 -14.48 -3.26
C ASP A 27 -2.94 -13.16 -2.57
N ARG A 28 -2.05 -13.14 -1.57
CA ARG A 28 -1.76 -11.93 -0.81
C ARG A 28 -0.33 -11.85 -0.29
N LEU A 29 0.10 -10.64 0.05
CA LEU A 29 1.28 -10.40 0.86
C LEU A 29 0.86 -10.23 2.32
N LEU A 30 1.64 -10.83 3.21
CA LEU A 30 1.45 -10.72 4.65
C LEU A 30 2.64 -9.99 5.27
N VAL A 31 2.36 -9.21 6.31
CA VAL A 31 3.40 -8.67 7.20
C VAL A 31 3.57 -9.66 8.34
N VAL A 32 4.70 -10.34 8.38
CA VAL A 32 4.97 -11.43 9.32
C VAL A 32 6.01 -10.99 10.32
N THR A 33 5.75 -11.28 11.60
CA THR A 33 6.67 -11.01 12.70
C THR A 33 6.86 -12.28 13.52
N SER A 34 7.78 -12.26 14.48
CA SER A 34 7.97 -13.38 15.40
C SER A 34 6.74 -13.67 16.28
N LEU A 35 5.84 -12.69 16.41
CA LEU A 35 4.60 -12.83 17.18
C LEU A 35 3.37 -13.15 16.32
N GLY A 36 3.56 -13.30 15.01
CA GLY A 36 2.50 -13.63 14.07
C GLY A 36 2.27 -12.56 13.01
N TRP A 37 1.14 -12.66 12.35
CA TRP A 37 0.76 -11.73 11.28
C TRP A 37 0.24 -10.43 11.86
N VAL A 38 0.62 -9.33 11.20
CA VAL A 38 0.13 -8.01 11.54
C VAL A 38 -0.83 -7.55 10.45
N ASN A 39 -1.96 -6.96 10.85
CA ASN A 39 -2.86 -6.32 9.91
C ASN A 39 -2.22 -5.02 9.38
N PRO A 40 -1.85 -4.94 8.09
CA PRO A 40 -1.17 -3.76 7.55
C PRO A 40 -2.07 -2.51 7.50
N LYS A 41 -3.37 -2.68 7.74
CA LYS A 41 -4.34 -1.58 7.78
C LYS A 41 -4.59 -1.06 9.19
N SER A 42 -3.95 -1.63 10.20
CA SER A 42 -4.15 -1.21 11.58
C SER A 42 -3.54 0.16 11.85
N ARG A 43 -4.02 0.80 12.91
CA ARG A 43 -3.45 2.07 13.37
C ARG A 43 -1.99 1.92 13.80
N ILE A 44 -1.65 0.80 14.40
CA ILE A 44 -0.29 0.51 14.86
C ILE A 44 0.65 0.33 13.66
N ALA A 45 0.20 -0.40 12.63
CA ALA A 45 0.94 -0.50 11.38
C ALA A 45 1.15 0.87 10.73
N TYR A 46 0.12 1.70 10.71
CA TYR A 46 0.21 3.06 10.20
C TYR A 46 1.29 3.88 10.93
N ARG A 47 1.34 3.81 12.26
CA ARG A 47 2.36 4.48 13.06
C ARG A 47 3.77 3.93 12.83
N ALA A 48 3.86 2.66 12.44
CA ALA A 48 5.13 2.03 12.09
C ALA A 48 5.58 2.34 10.65
N GLY A 49 4.80 3.12 9.91
CA GLY A 49 5.14 3.53 8.54
C GLY A 49 4.53 2.66 7.45
N LEU A 50 3.61 1.76 7.80
CA LEU A 50 2.90 0.90 6.86
C LEU A 50 1.54 1.53 6.52
N HIS A 51 1.40 2.01 5.28
CA HIS A 51 0.16 2.64 4.82
C HIS A 51 -0.52 1.69 3.85
N SER A 52 -1.53 0.96 4.32
CA SER A 52 -2.23 0.00 3.49
C SER A 52 -3.71 0.32 3.36
N PHE A 53 -4.25 0.12 2.15
CA PHE A 53 -5.63 0.47 1.84
C PHE A 53 -6.12 -0.29 0.61
N ALA A 54 -7.45 -0.43 0.52
CA ALA A 54 -8.10 -0.76 -0.75
C ALA A 54 -8.19 0.53 -1.56
N ILE A 55 -7.89 0.48 -2.85
CA ILE A 55 -7.99 1.69 -3.69
C ILE A 55 -9.44 2.16 -3.74
N ALA A 56 -9.64 3.47 -3.64
CA ALA A 56 -10.96 4.09 -3.69
C ALA A 56 -11.39 4.28 -5.15
N GLY A 57 -12.68 4.12 -5.42
CA GLY A 57 -13.25 4.40 -6.74
C GLY A 57 -12.93 3.37 -7.81
N ALA A 58 -12.44 2.19 -7.46
CA ALA A 58 -12.12 1.13 -8.43
C ALA A 58 -13.30 0.76 -9.32
N SER A 59 -14.53 0.84 -8.80
CA SER A 59 -15.75 0.54 -9.57
C SER A 59 -16.02 1.54 -10.70
N TYR A 60 -15.43 2.74 -10.63
CA TYR A 60 -15.50 3.75 -11.69
C TYR A 60 -14.34 3.65 -12.67
N HIS A 61 -13.39 2.75 -12.44
CA HIS A 61 -12.19 2.56 -13.23
C HIS A 61 -11.99 1.10 -13.62
N ARG A 62 -13.09 0.39 -13.88
CA ARG A 62 -13.09 -1.06 -14.11
C ARG A 62 -12.15 -1.51 -15.21
N ALA A 63 -12.11 -0.77 -16.31
CA ALA A 63 -11.23 -1.13 -17.43
C ALA A 63 -9.76 -1.09 -17.04
N ALA A 64 -9.34 -0.05 -16.31
CA ALA A 64 -7.97 0.07 -15.83
C ALA A 64 -7.62 -0.99 -14.80
N VAL A 65 -8.54 -1.31 -13.88
CA VAL A 65 -8.35 -2.38 -12.89
C VAL A 65 -8.21 -3.72 -13.58
N LYS A 66 -9.08 -4.02 -14.54
CA LYS A 66 -9.05 -5.28 -15.28
C LYS A 66 -7.80 -5.43 -16.14
N ALA A 67 -7.38 -4.36 -16.80
CA ALA A 67 -6.19 -4.38 -17.67
C ALA A 67 -4.88 -4.44 -16.87
N GLY A 68 -4.89 -3.96 -15.64
CA GLY A 68 -3.69 -3.84 -14.82
C GLY A 68 -3.25 -5.15 -14.18
N ARG A 69 -1.95 -5.25 -13.93
CA ARG A 69 -1.39 -6.35 -13.15
C ARG A 69 -1.40 -5.97 -11.68
N PHE A 70 -2.30 -6.60 -10.93
CA PHE A 70 -2.45 -6.40 -9.48
C PHE A 70 -2.30 -7.71 -8.72
N THR A 71 -1.33 -8.52 -9.11
CA THR A 71 -0.94 -9.70 -8.33
C THR A 71 -0.10 -9.28 -7.12
N PRO A 72 -0.06 -10.08 -6.05
CA PRO A 72 0.75 -9.74 -4.87
C PRO A 72 2.20 -9.44 -5.22
N GLY A 73 2.72 -8.32 -4.74
CA GLY A 73 4.07 -7.85 -5.02
C GLY A 73 4.22 -7.01 -6.28
N SER A 74 3.19 -6.91 -7.13
CA SER A 74 3.24 -6.05 -8.32
C SER A 74 3.36 -4.59 -7.91
N ALA A 75 4.28 -3.87 -8.55
CA ALA A 75 4.44 -2.45 -8.31
C ALA A 75 3.20 -1.67 -8.76
N VAL A 76 2.90 -0.60 -8.04
CA VAL A 76 1.90 0.38 -8.45
C VAL A 76 2.53 1.77 -8.42
N ARG A 77 1.98 2.69 -9.21
CA ARG A 77 2.46 4.07 -9.26
C ARG A 77 1.47 4.99 -8.58
N LEU A 78 1.97 5.85 -7.72
CA LEU A 78 1.19 6.90 -7.08
C LEU A 78 1.48 8.22 -7.80
N VAL A 79 0.44 8.88 -8.27
CA VAL A 79 0.56 10.14 -9.03
C VAL A 79 -0.26 11.22 -8.34
N ARG A 80 0.42 12.27 -7.86
CA ARG A 80 -0.24 13.42 -7.24
C ARG A 80 -1.09 14.18 -8.27
N GLU A 81 -2.25 14.59 -7.84
CA GLU A 81 -3.16 15.45 -8.60
C GLU A 81 -3.49 16.70 -7.77
N PRO A 82 -2.54 17.63 -7.61
CA PRO A 82 -2.76 18.82 -6.78
C PRO A 82 -3.84 19.74 -7.32
N ASP A 83 -4.16 19.65 -8.62
CA ASP A 83 -5.20 20.42 -9.29
C ASP A 83 -6.57 19.71 -9.31
N ASN A 84 -6.70 18.58 -8.60
CA ASN A 84 -7.95 17.87 -8.51
C ASN A 84 -9.02 18.74 -7.87
N THR A 85 -10.17 18.90 -8.54
CA THR A 85 -11.22 19.81 -8.10
C THR A 85 -11.98 19.33 -6.85
N HIS A 86 -11.92 18.04 -6.56
CA HIS A 86 -12.61 17.44 -5.41
C HIS A 86 -11.72 17.36 -4.17
N ASP A 87 -10.41 17.16 -4.38
CA ASP A 87 -9.46 17.00 -3.29
C ASP A 87 -8.06 17.38 -3.75
N THR A 88 -7.50 18.44 -3.20
CA THR A 88 -6.13 18.87 -3.51
C THR A 88 -5.06 17.90 -3.00
N ASN A 89 -5.42 16.97 -2.12
CA ASN A 89 -4.54 15.90 -1.65
C ASN A 89 -4.69 14.62 -2.48
N ALA A 90 -5.44 14.64 -3.58
CA ALA A 90 -5.70 13.47 -4.39
C ALA A 90 -4.42 12.83 -4.91
N ILE A 91 -4.38 11.50 -4.82
CA ILE A 91 -3.30 10.68 -5.34
C ILE A 91 -3.94 9.58 -6.17
N ALA A 92 -3.69 9.59 -7.47
CA ALA A 92 -4.15 8.54 -8.37
C ALA A 92 -3.26 7.30 -8.23
N VAL A 93 -3.86 6.13 -8.29
CA VAL A 93 -3.17 4.83 -8.23
C VAL A 93 -3.25 4.19 -9.60
N TYR A 94 -2.08 3.91 -10.17
CA TYR A 94 -1.93 3.26 -11.46
C TYR A 94 -1.29 1.89 -11.31
N ALA A 95 -1.71 0.93 -12.13
CA ALA A 95 -0.89 -0.26 -12.35
C ALA A 95 0.50 0.18 -12.87
N ASP A 96 1.52 -0.64 -12.69
CA ASP A 96 2.91 -0.29 -13.02
C ASP A 96 3.08 0.28 -14.44
N THR A 97 2.47 -0.35 -15.43
CA THR A 97 2.50 0.10 -16.83
C THR A 97 1.16 0.65 -17.31
N GLY A 98 0.23 0.89 -16.38
CA GLY A 98 -1.09 1.40 -16.71
C GLY A 98 -1.04 2.85 -17.22
N ARG A 99 -1.93 3.18 -18.15
CA ARG A 99 -2.03 4.52 -18.73
C ARG A 99 -3.17 5.33 -18.13
N ARG A 100 -4.06 4.69 -17.38
CA ARG A 100 -5.20 5.32 -16.72
C ARG A 100 -5.22 4.91 -15.26
N PRO A 101 -5.72 5.77 -14.37
CA PRO A 101 -5.82 5.42 -12.98
C PRO A 101 -6.78 4.25 -12.78
N ALA A 102 -6.39 3.34 -11.90
CA ALA A 102 -7.24 2.24 -11.44
C ALA A 102 -8.14 2.69 -10.28
N GLY A 103 -7.80 3.79 -9.66
CA GLY A 103 -8.51 4.38 -8.53
C GLY A 103 -7.64 5.40 -7.84
N TYR A 104 -7.95 5.66 -6.58
CA TYR A 104 -7.30 6.69 -5.78
C TYR A 104 -6.96 6.18 -4.38
N VAL A 105 -6.01 6.81 -3.76
CA VAL A 105 -5.75 6.63 -2.33
C VAL A 105 -6.99 7.13 -1.57
N PRO A 106 -7.53 6.36 -0.62
CA PRO A 106 -8.67 6.80 0.17
C PRO A 106 -8.40 8.13 0.89
N GLU A 107 -9.42 8.96 0.99
CA GLU A 107 -9.31 10.31 1.57
C GLU A 107 -8.65 10.31 2.95
N GLY A 108 -8.98 9.33 3.79
CA GLY A 108 -8.39 9.22 5.14
C GLY A 108 -6.88 9.00 5.18
N GLN A 109 -6.28 8.56 4.06
CA GLN A 109 -4.83 8.33 3.95
C GLN A 109 -4.16 9.31 2.99
N ALA A 110 -4.92 9.94 2.12
CA ALA A 110 -4.38 10.79 1.06
C ALA A 110 -3.60 11.98 1.60
N ARG A 111 -4.09 12.62 2.65
CA ARG A 111 -3.43 13.80 3.22
C ARG A 111 -1.99 13.51 3.66
N ARG A 112 -1.80 12.44 4.41
CA ARG A 112 -0.47 12.05 4.92
C ARG A 112 0.46 11.66 3.77
N LEU A 113 -0.02 10.82 2.87
CA LEU A 113 0.78 10.35 1.73
C LEU A 113 1.09 11.49 0.76
N ALA A 114 0.14 12.41 0.51
CA ALA A 114 0.38 13.60 -0.30
C ALA A 114 1.49 14.45 0.30
N ALA A 115 1.49 14.67 1.61
CA ALA A 115 2.54 15.43 2.29
C ALA A 115 3.90 14.75 2.12
N LEU A 116 3.98 13.44 2.24
CA LEU A 116 5.22 12.69 2.04
C LEU A 116 5.73 12.80 0.59
N LEU A 117 4.83 12.63 -0.39
CA LEU A 117 5.18 12.76 -1.80
C LEU A 117 5.64 14.19 -2.13
N ASP A 118 4.94 15.20 -1.63
CA ASP A 118 5.27 16.60 -1.89
C ASP A 118 6.60 17.01 -1.24
N ALA A 119 6.96 16.35 -0.13
CA ALA A 119 8.25 16.54 0.52
C ALA A 119 9.41 15.81 -0.19
N GLY A 120 9.12 15.06 -1.25
CA GLY A 120 10.13 14.29 -1.98
C GLY A 120 10.54 12.98 -1.30
N THR A 121 9.74 12.50 -0.35
CA THR A 121 9.99 11.21 0.31
C THR A 121 9.96 10.08 -0.72
N ASP A 122 10.97 9.22 -0.68
CA ASP A 122 11.05 8.07 -1.57
C ASP A 122 10.15 6.95 -1.04
N LEU A 123 9.00 6.77 -1.70
CA LEU A 123 7.99 5.78 -1.33
C LEU A 123 7.95 4.63 -2.33
N VAL A 124 7.74 3.43 -1.81
CA VAL A 124 7.44 2.23 -2.60
C VAL A 124 5.97 1.88 -2.39
N ALA A 125 5.28 1.57 -3.47
CA ALA A 125 3.90 1.11 -3.44
C ALA A 125 3.80 -0.23 -4.15
N VAL A 126 3.22 -1.22 -3.49
CA VAL A 126 3.07 -2.57 -4.04
C VAL A 126 1.67 -3.09 -3.78
N THR A 127 1.23 -4.00 -4.65
CA THR A 127 -0.03 -4.70 -4.45
C THR A 127 0.11 -5.72 -3.33
N VAL A 128 -0.81 -5.69 -2.40
CA VAL A 128 -0.92 -6.71 -1.33
C VAL A 128 -1.86 -7.82 -1.78
N ARG A 129 -2.96 -7.45 -2.43
CA ARG A 129 -3.97 -8.37 -2.94
C ARG A 129 -4.65 -7.76 -4.15
N GLY A 130 -4.90 -8.57 -5.14
CA GLY A 130 -5.59 -8.14 -6.36
C GLY A 130 -5.59 -9.24 -7.40
N SER A 131 -5.88 -8.87 -8.65
CA SER A 131 -6.07 -9.82 -9.75
C SER A 131 -4.97 -9.69 -10.80
N ALA A 132 -4.71 -10.79 -11.52
CA ALA A 132 -3.87 -10.78 -12.72
C ALA A 132 -4.51 -9.94 -13.81
N ALA A 133 -3.67 -9.43 -14.73
CA ALA A 133 -4.15 -8.67 -15.88
C ALA A 133 -5.16 -9.49 -16.70
N GLY A 134 -6.26 -8.85 -17.06
CA GLY A 134 -7.33 -9.48 -17.85
C GLY A 134 -8.31 -10.33 -17.06
N SER A 135 -8.10 -10.51 -15.75
CA SER A 135 -9.00 -11.27 -14.89
C SER A 135 -10.13 -10.40 -14.37
N ASP A 136 -11.27 -11.02 -14.00
CA ASP A 136 -12.32 -10.34 -13.27
C ASP A 136 -11.80 -9.93 -11.91
N SER A 137 -12.03 -8.67 -11.60
CA SER A 137 -11.26 -7.96 -10.60
C SER A 137 -11.79 -8.08 -9.19
N VAL A 138 -10.88 -8.44 -8.32
CA VAL A 138 -10.94 -8.05 -6.91
C VAL A 138 -10.40 -6.61 -6.82
N THR A 139 -11.01 -5.77 -5.99
CA THR A 139 -10.47 -4.44 -5.73
C THR A 139 -9.03 -4.56 -5.24
N PRO A 140 -8.05 -3.93 -5.89
CA PRO A 140 -6.67 -3.99 -5.43
C PRO A 140 -6.47 -3.38 -4.04
N HIS A 141 -5.69 -4.06 -3.24
CA HIS A 141 -5.20 -3.58 -1.95
C HIS A 141 -3.73 -3.27 -2.08
N VAL A 142 -3.30 -2.14 -1.59
CA VAL A 142 -1.96 -1.60 -1.78
C VAL A 142 -1.30 -1.35 -0.44
N LEU A 143 0.00 -1.56 -0.38
CA LEU A 143 0.86 -1.15 0.74
C LEU A 143 1.83 -0.10 0.24
N VAL A 144 1.91 1.02 0.95
CA VAL A 144 2.86 2.10 0.70
C VAL A 144 3.74 2.28 1.92
N CYS A 145 5.04 2.36 1.71
CA CYS A 145 5.99 2.67 2.78
C CYS A 145 7.25 3.30 2.19
N GLU A 146 8.10 3.86 3.06
CA GLU A 146 9.37 4.39 2.61
C GLU A 146 10.27 3.27 2.06
N SER A 147 11.07 3.59 1.06
CA SER A 147 11.96 2.63 0.40
C SER A 147 12.86 1.89 1.38
N ARG A 148 13.39 2.60 2.38
CA ARG A 148 14.23 1.98 3.42
C ARG A 148 13.49 0.89 4.19
N LEU A 149 12.24 1.15 4.56
CA LEU A 149 11.41 0.15 5.24
C LEU A 149 11.09 -1.02 4.31
N TYR A 150 10.74 -0.73 3.06
CA TYR A 150 10.44 -1.78 2.08
C TYR A 150 11.64 -2.71 1.85
N GLU A 151 12.83 -2.17 1.67
CA GLU A 151 14.06 -2.96 1.53
C GLU A 151 14.29 -3.84 2.75
N HIS A 152 14.06 -3.30 3.95
CA HIS A 152 14.17 -4.04 5.19
C HIS A 152 13.17 -5.20 5.27
N LEU A 153 11.91 -4.96 4.87
CA LEU A 153 10.85 -5.97 4.89
C LEU A 153 11.04 -7.06 3.84
N THR A 154 11.82 -6.80 2.80
CA THR A 154 12.01 -7.72 1.66
C THR A 154 13.44 -8.30 1.59
N ARG A 155 14.23 -8.08 2.62
CA ARG A 155 15.60 -8.60 2.69
C ARG A 155 15.67 -10.13 2.75
#